data_5df5386da1b52383e7fcec5e5a5e7dc6
#
_entry.id   5df5386da1b52383e7fcec5e5a5e7dc6
#
_cell.length_a   1.000
_cell.length_b   1.000
_cell.length_c   1.000
_cell.angle_alpha   90.00
_cell.angle_beta   90.00
_cell.angle_gamma   90.00
#
_symmetry.space_group_name_H-M   'P 1'
#
loop_
_entity.id
_entity.type
_entity.pdbx_description
1 polymer ?
#
loop_
_entity_poly.entity_id
_entity_poly.type
_entity_poly.pdbx_seq_one_letter_code
_entity_poly.pdbx_strand_id
1 'polypeptide(L)'
;MKRRRHLTPKQICAQCNAIARERRMAERTPWTAMGIMCAYVLMKKEGFKGQRILRITNRVNELEAEYDAGKVDLKQISERLFEKADWTIVHETYTEADIKARKGSYQYWLDKVQIEPQNAINEQATRYMLFFFTALMDEYGYGKDRLTRVQEYMNELLELYKYDKTTVREWRVALLDEAGVAFEMPVDPLTQTRGSVMTG
;
A
#
# COMPACT_ATOMS: atom_id res chain seq x y z
N MET A 1 -39.69 -0.80 20.57
CA MET A 1 -38.90 0.14 19.72
C MET A 1 -37.62 0.53 20.47
N LYS A 2 -36.42 0.08 19.99
CA LYS A 2 -35.13 0.52 20.57
C LYS A 2 -34.88 1.96 20.15
N ARG A 3 -34.76 2.91 21.11
CA ARG A 3 -34.40 4.32 20.85
C ARG A 3 -33.05 4.36 20.14
N ARG A 4 -33.00 4.99 18.95
CA ARG A 4 -31.74 5.29 18.25
C ARG A 4 -30.91 6.23 19.15
N ARG A 5 -29.75 5.78 19.59
CA ARG A 5 -28.78 6.63 20.29
C ARG A 5 -28.19 7.60 19.27
N HIS A 6 -28.51 8.88 19.39
CA HIS A 6 -27.79 9.93 18.66
C HIS A 6 -26.42 10.13 19.33
N LEU A 7 -25.39 10.14 18.51
CA LEU A 7 -24.04 10.47 18.98
C LEU A 7 -24.01 11.94 19.43
N THR A 8 -23.36 12.20 20.55
CA THR A 8 -23.09 13.58 20.98
C THR A 8 -22.02 14.22 20.12
N PRO A 9 -21.95 15.56 19.98
CA PRO A 9 -20.89 16.26 19.24
C PRO A 9 -19.47 15.81 19.66
N LYS A 10 -19.26 15.57 20.96
CA LYS A 10 -17.98 15.09 21.50
C LYS A 10 -17.62 13.67 20.99
N GLN A 11 -18.61 12.79 20.87
CA GLN A 11 -18.41 11.45 20.32
C GLN A 11 -18.16 11.49 18.81
N ILE A 12 -18.81 12.39 18.07
CA ILE A 12 -18.56 12.59 16.64
C ILE A 12 -17.14 13.12 16.44
N CYS A 13 -16.69 14.13 17.19
CA CYS A 13 -15.31 14.62 17.14
C CYS A 13 -14.27 13.53 17.47
N ALA A 14 -14.54 12.71 18.49
CA ALA A 14 -13.65 11.60 18.84
C ALA A 14 -13.53 10.56 17.71
N GLN A 15 -14.65 10.25 17.04
CA GLN A 15 -14.64 9.36 15.87
C GLN A 15 -13.91 9.98 14.68
N CYS A 16 -14.16 11.26 14.36
CA CYS A 16 -13.44 11.95 13.29
C CYS A 16 -11.92 11.98 13.54
N ASN A 17 -11.50 12.19 14.79
CA ASN A 17 -10.08 12.15 15.15
C ASN A 17 -9.48 10.73 15.06
N ALA A 18 -10.23 9.70 15.43
CA ALA A 18 -9.82 8.30 15.27
C ALA A 18 -9.64 7.95 13.79
N ILE A 19 -10.58 8.34 12.93
CA ILE A 19 -10.54 8.15 11.49
C ILE A 19 -9.34 8.86 10.87
N ALA A 20 -9.13 10.15 11.21
CA ALA A 20 -7.98 10.92 10.71
C ALA A 20 -6.64 10.32 11.14
N ARG A 21 -6.61 9.62 12.28
CA ARG A 21 -5.45 8.90 12.76
C ARG A 21 -5.25 7.58 12.00
N GLU A 22 -6.31 6.78 11.83
CA GLU A 22 -6.28 5.55 11.04
C GLU A 22 -5.91 5.83 9.59
N ARG A 23 -6.42 6.90 9.00
CA ARG A 23 -6.03 7.34 7.65
C ARG A 23 -4.53 7.62 7.56
N ARG A 24 -3.96 8.37 8.51
CA ARG A 24 -2.50 8.66 8.54
C ARG A 24 -1.64 7.40 8.73
N MET A 25 -2.14 6.43 9.48
CA MET A 25 -1.46 5.14 9.65
C MET A 25 -1.59 4.30 8.36
N ALA A 26 -2.76 4.28 7.75
CA ALA A 26 -3.02 3.62 6.47
C ALA A 26 -2.19 4.20 5.32
N GLU A 27 -1.90 5.50 5.31
CA GLU A 27 -1.06 6.15 4.31
C GLU A 27 0.42 5.73 4.36
N ARG A 28 0.94 5.32 5.52
CA ARG A 28 2.37 4.98 5.71
C ARG A 28 2.66 3.48 5.66
N THR A 29 1.75 2.67 6.16
CA THR A 29 1.94 1.21 6.28
C THR A 29 1.86 0.48 4.93
N PRO A 30 0.93 0.82 4.01
CA PRO A 30 0.83 0.15 2.73
C PRO A 30 2.07 0.30 1.87
N TRP A 31 2.69 1.48 1.83
CA TRP A 31 3.88 1.73 1.01
C TRP A 31 5.02 0.78 1.34
N THR A 32 5.36 0.67 2.63
CA THR A 32 6.43 -0.24 3.07
C THR A 32 6.05 -1.71 2.87
N ALA A 33 4.81 -2.09 3.17
CA ALA A 33 4.33 -3.46 2.98
C ALA A 33 4.34 -3.85 1.49
N MET A 34 3.93 -2.95 0.59
CA MET A 34 4.01 -3.14 -0.86
C MET A 34 5.46 -3.30 -1.31
N GLY A 35 6.38 -2.48 -0.80
CA GLY A 35 7.81 -2.58 -1.09
C GLY A 35 8.39 -3.93 -0.70
N ILE A 36 8.07 -4.41 0.50
CA ILE A 36 8.50 -5.74 0.98
C ILE A 36 7.92 -6.84 0.10
N MET A 37 6.63 -6.79 -0.23
CA MET A 37 5.95 -7.76 -1.08
C MET A 37 6.59 -7.82 -2.48
N CYS A 38 6.76 -6.67 -3.13
CA CYS A 38 7.37 -6.57 -4.46
C CYS A 38 8.81 -7.12 -4.45
N ALA A 39 9.61 -6.72 -3.47
CA ALA A 39 10.99 -7.22 -3.33
C ALA A 39 11.03 -8.74 -3.11
N TYR A 40 10.12 -9.27 -2.29
CA TYR A 40 10.02 -10.71 -2.03
C TYR A 40 9.64 -11.49 -3.29
N VAL A 41 8.68 -11.01 -4.08
CA VAL A 41 8.29 -11.62 -5.36
C VAL A 41 9.48 -11.60 -6.33
N LEU A 42 10.18 -10.49 -6.49
CA LEU A 42 11.37 -10.40 -7.34
C LEU A 42 12.47 -11.38 -6.89
N MET A 43 12.68 -11.52 -5.59
CA MET A 43 13.67 -12.48 -5.05
C MET A 43 13.26 -13.91 -5.36
N LYS A 44 12.04 -14.31 -5.03
CA LYS A 44 11.58 -15.71 -5.10
C LYS A 44 11.28 -16.18 -6.52
N LYS A 45 10.75 -15.32 -7.36
CA LYS A 45 10.22 -15.69 -8.67
C LYS A 45 11.11 -15.23 -9.84
N GLU A 46 11.76 -14.08 -9.71
CA GLU A 46 12.65 -13.54 -10.75
C GLU A 46 14.14 -13.71 -10.41
N GLY A 47 14.47 -14.30 -9.25
CA GLY A 47 15.85 -14.58 -8.84
C GLY A 47 16.70 -13.33 -8.56
N PHE A 48 16.06 -12.21 -8.23
CA PHE A 48 16.79 -10.98 -7.88
C PHE A 48 17.54 -11.15 -6.57
N LYS A 49 18.77 -10.63 -6.53
CA LYS A 49 19.59 -10.54 -5.32
C LYS A 49 19.67 -9.09 -4.85
N GLY A 50 20.25 -8.87 -3.66
CA GLY A 50 20.22 -7.61 -2.96
C GLY A 50 20.47 -6.37 -3.80
N GLN A 51 21.53 -6.35 -4.62
CA GLN A 51 21.87 -5.20 -5.47
C GLN A 51 20.77 -4.86 -6.50
N ARG A 52 20.13 -5.88 -7.10
CA ARG A 52 19.04 -5.65 -8.05
C ARG A 52 17.77 -5.14 -7.37
N ILE A 53 17.45 -5.69 -6.19
CA ILE A 53 16.31 -5.25 -5.38
C ILE A 53 16.52 -3.79 -4.96
N LEU A 54 17.71 -3.45 -4.43
CA LEU A 54 18.04 -2.08 -4.03
C LEU A 54 17.94 -1.09 -5.20
N ARG A 55 18.39 -1.47 -6.40
CA ARG A 55 18.26 -0.62 -7.59
C ARG A 55 16.80 -0.31 -7.90
N ILE A 56 15.91 -1.31 -7.88
CA ILE A 56 14.47 -1.09 -8.08
C ILE A 56 13.89 -0.22 -6.97
N THR A 57 14.21 -0.50 -5.71
CA THR A 57 13.72 0.29 -4.58
C THR A 57 14.15 1.76 -4.69
N ASN A 58 15.41 2.00 -5.05
CA ASN A 58 15.91 3.36 -5.25
C ASN A 58 15.18 4.08 -6.39
N ARG A 59 14.95 3.39 -7.52
CA ARG A 59 14.21 3.97 -8.65
C ARG A 59 12.75 4.28 -8.29
N VAL A 60 12.09 3.43 -7.51
CA VAL A 60 10.74 3.70 -6.97
C VAL A 60 10.74 4.95 -6.10
N ASN A 61 11.72 5.09 -5.20
CA ASN A 61 11.83 6.26 -4.33
C ASN A 61 12.14 7.55 -5.12
N GLU A 62 12.94 7.46 -6.19
CA GLU A 62 13.19 8.59 -7.10
C GLU A 62 11.90 9.02 -7.80
N LEU A 63 11.11 8.08 -8.34
CA LEU A 63 9.82 8.37 -8.98
C LEU A 63 8.82 8.99 -7.99
N GLU A 64 8.81 8.53 -6.74
CA GLU A 64 8.02 9.15 -5.68
C GLU A 64 8.45 10.59 -5.43
N ALA A 65 9.74 10.84 -5.30
CA ALA A 65 10.28 12.19 -5.11
C ALA A 65 10.02 13.10 -6.32
N GLU A 66 10.08 12.58 -7.54
CA GLU A 66 9.74 13.31 -8.77
C GLU A 66 8.24 13.67 -8.81
N TYR A 67 7.39 12.75 -8.38
CA TYR A 67 5.94 12.95 -8.26
C TYR A 67 5.60 14.01 -7.20
N ASP A 68 6.17 13.89 -6.00
CA ASP A 68 5.96 14.84 -4.91
C ASP A 68 6.45 16.25 -5.25
N ALA A 69 7.50 16.35 -6.08
CA ALA A 69 7.99 17.60 -6.63
C ALA A 69 7.17 18.14 -7.82
N GLY A 70 6.11 17.44 -8.23
CA GLY A 70 5.28 17.83 -9.38
C GLY A 70 5.97 17.73 -10.74
N LYS A 71 7.07 16.97 -10.84
CA LYS A 71 7.83 16.79 -12.08
C LYS A 71 7.24 15.72 -12.98
N VAL A 72 6.52 14.76 -12.40
CA VAL A 72 5.84 13.69 -13.11
C VAL A 72 4.41 13.55 -12.60
N ASP A 73 3.52 13.12 -13.47
CA ASP A 73 2.10 12.85 -13.18
C ASP A 73 1.83 11.35 -13.33
N LEU A 74 0.99 10.80 -12.45
CA LEU A 74 0.59 9.38 -12.50
C LEU A 74 -0.05 9.00 -13.83
N LYS A 75 -0.79 9.92 -14.46
CA LYS A 75 -1.37 9.71 -15.76
C LYS A 75 -0.28 9.50 -16.84
N GLN A 76 0.73 10.35 -16.85
CA GLN A 76 1.87 10.23 -17.78
C GLN A 76 2.64 8.93 -17.56
N ILE A 77 2.83 8.52 -16.31
CA ILE A 77 3.47 7.23 -15.96
C ILE A 77 2.63 6.07 -16.47
N SER A 78 1.32 6.10 -16.27
CA SER A 78 0.39 5.07 -16.74
C SER A 78 0.35 4.98 -18.27
N GLU A 79 0.28 6.11 -18.97
CA GLU A 79 0.33 6.19 -20.43
C GLU A 79 1.65 5.62 -20.96
N ARG A 80 2.77 5.97 -20.35
CA ARG A 80 4.10 5.43 -20.73
C ARG A 80 4.21 3.92 -20.53
N LEU A 81 3.66 3.37 -19.44
CA LEU A 81 3.59 1.92 -19.21
C LEU A 81 2.73 1.23 -20.26
N PHE A 82 1.58 1.82 -20.60
CA PHE A 82 0.71 1.30 -21.65
C PHE A 82 1.41 1.32 -23.02
N GLU A 83 2.02 2.43 -23.43
CA GLU A 83 2.68 2.57 -24.73
C GLU A 83 3.87 1.63 -24.90
N LYS A 84 4.69 1.46 -23.85
CA LYS A 84 5.94 0.68 -23.93
C LYS A 84 5.78 -0.78 -23.58
N ALA A 85 4.86 -1.11 -22.72
CA ALA A 85 4.68 -2.46 -22.19
C ALA A 85 3.28 -3.03 -22.38
N ASP A 86 2.35 -2.28 -22.99
CA ASP A 86 0.93 -2.65 -23.13
C ASP A 86 0.35 -3.15 -21.80
N TRP A 87 0.70 -2.43 -20.71
CA TRP A 87 0.32 -2.79 -19.35
C TRP A 87 -0.45 -1.64 -18.68
N THR A 88 -1.53 -1.99 -17.99
CA THR A 88 -2.39 -1.05 -17.26
C THR A 88 -2.71 -1.57 -15.89
N ILE A 89 -2.93 -0.66 -14.93
CA ILE A 89 -3.46 -0.98 -13.62
C ILE A 89 -4.93 -0.57 -13.55
N VAL A 90 -5.75 -1.47 -13.01
CA VAL A 90 -7.15 -1.13 -12.68
C VAL A 90 -7.18 -0.58 -11.27
N HIS A 91 -7.58 0.67 -11.14
CA HIS A 91 -7.75 1.31 -9.84
C HIS A 91 -9.18 1.10 -9.33
N GLU A 92 -9.31 0.39 -8.21
CA GLU A 92 -10.60 0.21 -7.54
C GLU A 92 -10.84 1.37 -6.58
N THR A 93 -11.87 2.15 -6.84
CA THR A 93 -12.32 3.25 -5.96
C THR A 93 -13.75 2.97 -5.52
N TYR A 94 -13.96 2.92 -4.21
CA TYR A 94 -15.30 2.82 -3.65
C TYR A 94 -15.96 4.20 -3.61
N THR A 95 -17.20 4.26 -4.04
CA THR A 95 -18.02 5.48 -4.10
C THR A 95 -19.16 5.43 -3.10
N GLU A 96 -19.90 6.54 -2.93
CA GLU A 96 -21.13 6.53 -2.12
C GLU A 96 -22.18 5.54 -2.67
N ALA A 97 -22.13 5.20 -3.96
CA ALA A 97 -23.03 4.22 -4.58
C ALA A 97 -22.79 2.78 -4.07
N ASP A 98 -21.59 2.49 -3.60
CA ASP A 98 -21.21 1.18 -3.06
C ASP A 98 -21.77 0.98 -1.64
N ILE A 99 -22.23 2.06 -0.97
CA ILE A 99 -22.83 2.00 0.36
C ILE A 99 -24.27 1.50 0.24
N LYS A 100 -24.51 0.27 0.65
CA LYS A 100 -25.84 -0.35 0.64
C LYS A 100 -26.79 0.18 1.72
N ALA A 101 -26.26 0.81 2.74
CA ALA A 101 -27.04 1.35 3.85
C ALA A 101 -27.81 2.62 3.45
N ARG A 102 -29.01 2.77 4.02
CA ARG A 102 -29.87 3.96 3.75
C ARG A 102 -29.13 5.24 4.16
N LYS A 103 -29.03 6.21 3.24
CA LYS A 103 -28.41 7.53 3.46
C LYS A 103 -28.93 8.19 4.75
N GLY A 104 -28.01 8.67 5.60
CA GLY A 104 -28.31 9.28 6.90
C GLY A 104 -28.56 8.30 8.04
N SER A 105 -28.53 6.97 7.81
CA SER A 105 -28.59 5.98 8.90
C SER A 105 -27.24 5.89 9.62
N TYR A 106 -27.23 5.34 10.85
CA TYR A 106 -25.98 5.08 11.57
C TYR A 106 -25.05 4.15 10.77
N GLN A 107 -25.60 3.10 10.16
CA GLN A 107 -24.82 2.18 9.34
C GLN A 107 -24.21 2.87 8.10
N TYR A 108 -24.96 3.76 7.44
CA TYR A 108 -24.43 4.57 6.33
C TYR A 108 -23.16 5.36 6.73
N TRP A 109 -23.19 5.98 7.92
CA TRP A 109 -22.04 6.74 8.40
C TRP A 109 -20.86 5.83 8.78
N LEU A 110 -21.11 4.64 9.32
CA LEU A 110 -20.06 3.66 9.60
C LEU A 110 -19.40 3.19 8.30
N ASP A 111 -20.21 2.85 7.28
CA ASP A 111 -19.71 2.39 5.99
C ASP A 111 -18.89 3.50 5.29
N LYS A 112 -19.40 4.74 5.30
CA LYS A 112 -18.71 5.91 4.72
C LYS A 112 -17.35 6.16 5.39
N VAL A 113 -17.28 6.00 6.69
CA VAL A 113 -16.05 6.14 7.49
C VAL A 113 -15.01 5.08 7.13
N GLN A 114 -15.43 3.88 6.72
CA GLN A 114 -14.54 2.80 6.30
C GLN A 114 -14.05 2.97 4.87
N ILE A 115 -14.86 3.53 3.99
CA ILE A 115 -14.54 3.73 2.56
C ILE A 115 -13.36 4.70 2.37
N GLU A 116 -13.31 5.81 3.07
CA GLU A 116 -12.23 6.81 2.90
C GLU A 116 -10.82 6.25 3.19
N PRO A 117 -10.57 5.54 4.31
CA PRO A 117 -9.29 4.89 4.54
C PRO A 117 -8.98 3.81 3.50
N GLN A 118 -9.98 3.04 3.06
CA GLN A 118 -9.79 2.01 2.05
C GLN A 118 -9.40 2.62 0.70
N ASN A 119 -10.04 3.70 0.28
CA ASN A 119 -9.68 4.42 -0.94
C ASN A 119 -8.26 4.99 -0.85
N ALA A 120 -7.86 5.54 0.30
CA ALA A 120 -6.49 6.02 0.51
C ALA A 120 -5.47 4.88 0.42
N ILE A 121 -5.77 3.69 0.96
CA ILE A 121 -4.92 2.50 0.82
C ILE A 121 -4.82 2.08 -0.65
N ASN A 122 -5.95 2.01 -1.36
CA ASN A 122 -5.99 1.61 -2.76
C ASN A 122 -5.22 2.61 -3.65
N GLU A 123 -5.36 3.91 -3.40
CA GLU A 123 -4.62 4.96 -4.10
C GLU A 123 -3.11 4.83 -3.89
N GLN A 124 -2.67 4.63 -2.64
CA GLN A 124 -1.26 4.43 -2.32
C GLN A 124 -0.70 3.14 -2.97
N ALA A 125 -1.46 2.06 -2.91
CA ALA A 125 -1.07 0.80 -3.54
C ALA A 125 -0.95 0.95 -5.06
N THR A 126 -1.93 1.59 -5.71
CA THR A 126 -1.91 1.87 -7.15
C THR A 126 -0.69 2.71 -7.53
N ARG A 127 -0.42 3.79 -6.79
CA ARG A 127 0.74 4.66 -7.02
C ARG A 127 2.06 3.89 -6.88
N TYR A 128 2.20 3.09 -5.82
CA TYR A 128 3.38 2.25 -5.63
C TYR A 128 3.57 1.30 -6.81
N MET A 129 2.51 0.64 -7.26
CA MET A 129 2.55 -0.31 -8.37
C MET A 129 2.96 0.36 -9.68
N LEU A 130 2.45 1.55 -9.97
CA LEU A 130 2.85 2.32 -11.16
C LEU A 130 4.35 2.62 -11.13
N PHE A 131 4.89 3.07 -10.00
CA PHE A 131 6.32 3.35 -9.86
C PHE A 131 7.15 2.06 -9.95
N PHE A 132 6.70 0.99 -9.31
CA PHE A 132 7.39 -0.29 -9.31
C PHE A 132 7.49 -0.90 -10.70
N PHE A 133 6.40 -0.94 -11.45
CA PHE A 133 6.43 -1.46 -12.83
C PHE A 133 7.22 -0.55 -13.78
N THR A 134 7.15 0.77 -13.58
CA THR A 134 8.00 1.71 -14.31
C THR A 134 9.48 1.46 -14.01
N ALA A 135 9.85 1.24 -12.75
CA ALA A 135 11.22 0.91 -12.38
C ALA A 135 11.70 -0.41 -13.01
N LEU A 136 10.86 -1.45 -13.06
CA LEU A 136 11.20 -2.71 -13.74
C LEU A 136 11.39 -2.51 -15.25
N MET A 137 10.55 -1.70 -15.87
CA MET A 137 10.66 -1.37 -17.29
C MET A 137 11.94 -0.56 -17.56
N ASP A 138 12.20 0.47 -16.76
CA ASP A 138 13.33 1.37 -16.97
C ASP A 138 14.68 0.71 -16.70
N GLU A 139 14.80 -0.07 -15.62
CA GLU A 139 16.05 -0.64 -15.15
C GLU A 139 16.40 -1.99 -15.82
N TYR A 140 15.39 -2.75 -16.20
CA TYR A 140 15.57 -4.13 -16.68
C TYR A 140 14.87 -4.46 -18.00
N GLY A 141 14.22 -3.48 -18.65
CA GLY A 141 13.54 -3.67 -19.92
C GLY A 141 12.38 -4.67 -19.85
N TYR A 142 11.63 -4.68 -18.75
CA TYR A 142 10.46 -5.53 -18.61
C TYR A 142 9.37 -5.06 -19.56
N GLY A 143 8.98 -5.94 -20.50
CA GLY A 143 7.79 -5.76 -21.34
C GLY A 143 6.57 -6.43 -20.72
N LYS A 144 5.45 -6.41 -21.46
CA LYS A 144 4.12 -6.90 -21.05
C LYS A 144 4.16 -8.25 -20.33
N ASP A 145 4.73 -9.28 -20.97
CA ASP A 145 4.67 -10.64 -20.44
C ASP A 145 5.38 -10.79 -19.10
N ARG A 146 6.51 -10.06 -18.92
CA ARG A 146 7.23 -10.08 -17.65
C ARG A 146 6.50 -9.30 -16.56
N LEU A 147 5.94 -8.15 -16.89
CA LEU A 147 5.16 -7.34 -15.92
C LEU A 147 3.90 -8.10 -15.50
N THR A 148 3.18 -8.71 -16.45
CA THR A 148 2.01 -9.55 -16.16
C THR A 148 2.36 -10.70 -15.23
N ARG A 149 3.45 -11.42 -15.52
CA ARG A 149 3.91 -12.52 -14.67
C ARG A 149 4.24 -12.06 -13.24
N VAL A 150 4.92 -10.93 -13.09
CA VAL A 150 5.22 -10.36 -11.76
C VAL A 150 3.93 -10.01 -11.03
N GLN A 151 2.94 -9.43 -11.72
CA GLN A 151 1.64 -9.13 -11.15
C GLN A 151 0.88 -10.39 -10.71
N GLU A 152 0.90 -11.44 -11.50
CA GLU A 152 0.30 -12.73 -11.15
C GLU A 152 0.92 -13.30 -9.86
N TYR A 153 2.24 -13.27 -9.75
CA TYR A 153 2.93 -13.71 -8.53
C TYR A 153 2.58 -12.85 -7.30
N MET A 154 2.39 -11.54 -7.50
CA MET A 154 1.94 -10.66 -6.42
C MET A 154 0.51 -11.00 -5.99
N ASN A 155 -0.38 -11.27 -6.94
CA ASN A 155 -1.76 -11.67 -6.65
C ASN A 155 -1.79 -13.03 -5.90
N GLU A 156 -1.00 -14.02 -6.32
CA GLU A 156 -0.86 -15.28 -5.60
C GLU A 156 -0.41 -15.07 -4.15
N LEU A 157 0.57 -14.19 -3.94
CA LEU A 157 1.10 -13.89 -2.61
C LEU A 157 0.08 -13.15 -1.75
N LEU A 158 -0.70 -12.23 -2.33
CA LEU A 158 -1.80 -11.54 -1.65
C LEU A 158 -2.91 -12.50 -1.21
N GLU A 159 -3.26 -13.49 -2.04
CA GLU A 159 -4.22 -14.53 -1.66
C GLU A 159 -3.68 -15.39 -0.50
N LEU A 160 -2.40 -15.75 -0.50
CA LEU A 160 -1.79 -16.45 0.64
C LEU A 160 -1.83 -15.60 1.92
N TYR A 161 -1.55 -14.31 1.81
CA TYR A 161 -1.62 -13.37 2.92
C TYR A 161 -3.04 -13.21 3.47
N LYS A 162 -4.04 -13.09 2.59
CA LYS A 162 -5.46 -12.97 2.94
C LYS A 162 -5.99 -14.17 3.74
N TYR A 163 -5.43 -15.35 3.50
CA TYR A 163 -5.79 -16.58 4.22
C TYR A 163 -4.82 -16.93 5.36
N ASP A 164 -4.06 -15.96 5.88
CA ASP A 164 -3.10 -16.13 6.99
C ASP A 164 -2.04 -17.24 6.76
N LYS A 165 -1.76 -17.57 5.49
CA LYS A 165 -0.76 -18.59 5.14
C LYS A 165 0.66 -18.04 5.07
N THR A 166 0.81 -16.71 5.08
CA THR A 166 2.09 -16.00 5.09
C THR A 166 1.91 -14.59 5.66
N THR A 167 3.00 -13.96 6.06
CA THR A 167 2.99 -12.63 6.68
C THR A 167 4.06 -11.71 6.10
N VAL A 168 3.84 -10.40 6.17
CA VAL A 168 4.84 -9.39 5.78
C VAL A 168 6.14 -9.54 6.58
N ARG A 169 6.05 -10.00 7.83
CA ARG A 169 7.20 -10.27 8.68
C ARG A 169 8.06 -11.41 8.10
N GLU A 170 7.44 -12.49 7.67
CA GLU A 170 8.14 -13.63 7.05
C GLU A 170 8.84 -13.21 5.75
N TRP A 171 8.19 -12.42 4.90
CA TRP A 171 8.80 -11.89 3.67
C TRP A 171 10.03 -11.04 3.98
N ARG A 172 9.94 -10.17 5.00
CA ARG A 172 11.04 -9.32 5.43
C ARG A 172 12.22 -10.12 5.96
N VAL A 173 11.97 -11.15 6.77
CA VAL A 173 13.02 -12.05 7.27
C VAL A 173 13.70 -12.76 6.11
N ALA A 174 12.94 -13.33 5.18
CA ALA A 174 13.49 -14.00 4.01
C ALA A 174 14.32 -13.05 3.12
N LEU A 175 13.88 -11.79 2.93
CA LEU A 175 14.65 -10.79 2.19
C LEU A 175 15.99 -10.46 2.87
N LEU A 176 16.02 -10.37 4.17
CA LEU A 176 17.25 -10.16 4.93
C LEU A 176 18.19 -11.38 4.79
N ASP A 177 17.66 -12.58 5.01
CA ASP A 177 18.46 -13.82 5.07
C ASP A 177 18.97 -14.24 3.68
N GLU A 178 18.14 -14.12 2.63
CA GLU A 178 18.43 -14.68 1.29
C GLU A 178 18.98 -13.63 0.32
N ALA A 179 18.62 -12.36 0.48
CA ALA A 179 19.06 -11.28 -0.40
C ALA A 179 19.92 -10.21 0.29
N GLY A 180 20.05 -10.25 1.62
CA GLY A 180 20.78 -9.25 2.40
C GLY A 180 20.14 -7.86 2.39
N VAL A 181 18.81 -7.78 2.16
CA VAL A 181 18.06 -6.51 2.09
C VAL A 181 17.22 -6.32 3.32
N ALA A 182 17.52 -5.28 4.09
CA ALA A 182 16.75 -4.88 5.26
C ALA A 182 15.72 -3.81 4.89
N PHE A 183 14.46 -4.05 5.25
CA PHE A 183 13.39 -3.06 5.18
C PHE A 183 13.02 -2.59 6.59
N GLU A 184 13.05 -1.27 6.82
CA GLU A 184 12.59 -0.67 8.06
C GLU A 184 11.06 -0.61 8.06
N MET A 185 10.45 -1.18 9.10
CA MET A 185 9.01 -0.98 9.31
C MET A 185 8.79 0.37 10.00
N PRO A 186 7.75 1.13 9.61
CA PRO A 186 7.38 2.31 10.37
C PRO A 186 7.15 1.93 11.83
N VAL A 187 7.91 2.54 12.73
CA VAL A 187 7.72 2.32 14.17
C VAL A 187 6.41 2.99 14.56
N ASP A 188 5.49 2.23 15.17
CA ASP A 188 4.26 2.81 15.71
C ASP A 188 4.64 3.86 16.77
N PRO A 189 4.30 5.15 16.57
CA PRO A 189 4.63 6.20 17.53
C PRO A 189 4.07 5.96 18.94
N LEU A 190 3.12 5.04 19.10
CA LEU A 190 2.56 4.65 20.40
C LEU A 190 3.42 3.63 21.15
N THR A 191 4.28 2.87 20.47
CA THR A 191 5.21 1.95 21.12
C THR A 191 6.44 2.67 21.66
N GLN A 192 6.83 3.82 21.10
CA GLN A 192 7.94 4.63 21.60
C GLN A 192 7.65 5.31 22.94
N THR A 193 6.37 5.63 23.24
CA THR A 193 6.01 6.26 24.52
C THR A 193 5.91 5.30 25.69
N ARG A 194 5.87 3.98 25.47
CA ARG A 194 5.84 2.99 26.57
C ARG A 194 7.22 2.50 27.04
N GLY A 195 8.27 2.76 26.30
CA GLY A 195 9.63 2.36 26.64
C GLY A 195 10.47 3.36 27.45
N SER A 196 9.94 4.58 27.68
CA SER A 196 10.70 5.69 28.29
C SER A 196 10.39 5.96 29.76
N VAL A 197 9.64 5.09 30.45
CA VAL A 197 9.28 5.29 31.86
C VAL A 197 9.63 4.04 32.68
N MET A 198 10.90 3.60 32.64
CA MET A 198 11.46 2.74 33.69
C MET A 198 12.99 2.78 33.62
N THR A 199 13.59 3.88 34.03
CA THR A 199 14.91 3.91 34.65
C THR A 199 15.00 5.22 35.44
N GLY A 200 14.72 5.15 36.71
CA GLY A 200 14.92 6.16 37.71
C GLY A 200 14.76 5.50 39.06
#